data_e849ae6699688cd2ac9ffa88ac72ff6d
#
_entry.id   e849ae6699688cd2ac9ffa88ac72ff6d
#
_cell.length_a   1.000
_cell.length_b   1.000
_cell.length_c   1.000
_cell.angle_alpha   90.00
_cell.angle_beta   90.00
_cell.angle_gamma   90.00
#
_symmetry.space_group_name_H-M   'P 1'
#
loop_
_entity.id
_entity.type
_entity.pdbx_description
1 polymer ?
#
loop_
_entity_poly.entity_id
_entity_poly.type
_entity_poly.pdbx_seq_one_letter_code
_entity_poly.pdbx_strand_id
1 'polypeptide(L)'
;MQEQDTLQFYGTGFQNKVLAILIKDRTYLSQIHDIIDPKYFSSESAQWITATILKYFSQYKCPPTLEALKVYLDEVDIDLLKTTIIETLKEVVRYTDSTDLDFTKDRTLEFCKNQKIKAAILQSVQLLQVGKYDDIKVAIDDAMKAGTDRNVGHEYLDDISARFVENKRNTIATPWDVLNDIMDGGLGSGEMGVFVAPAGIGKSMALVNIAADAVKSGLNVIYYSLELSETYVGARFDSHYTGIPSQDLKYHQEEVVAELEKIKGRLIIKYYPTKCATVTMLAAHIDRCVMQGFNPDLVIVDYADLLKGVGSRHAVRNDIMLGNIYEDLRGMAGTYQIPVYTASQANRSALEDDIIEADKIAESYSKVMVADFVVSLSRKMTDKISGTGRWHVIKNRFGPDGLTFPSKMNMSISKIDIYAENTVLGKEAKGLMQNDSEVVRLALSNKFSELNDFLK
;
A
#
# COMPACT_ATOMS: atom_id res chain seq x y z
N MET A 1 -8.91 -22.52 -33.69
CA MET A 1 -8.89 -21.96 -32.32
C MET A 1 -9.19 -22.98 -31.20
N GLN A 2 -9.48 -24.25 -31.53
CA GLN A 2 -9.81 -25.29 -30.53
C GLN A 2 -8.61 -26.13 -30.03
N GLU A 3 -7.47 -26.12 -30.69
CA GLU A 3 -6.29 -26.93 -30.30
C GLU A 3 -5.48 -26.37 -29.12
N GLN A 4 -5.71 -25.12 -28.69
CA GLN A 4 -4.97 -24.47 -27.60
C GLN A 4 -5.67 -24.58 -26.23
N ASP A 5 -6.80 -25.28 -26.14
CA ASP A 5 -7.60 -25.35 -24.91
C ASP A 5 -7.29 -26.58 -24.05
N THR A 6 -6.45 -27.50 -24.57
CA THR A 6 -6.03 -28.71 -23.87
C THR A 6 -4.51 -28.90 -23.92
N LEU A 7 -3.99 -29.73 -23.02
CA LEU A 7 -2.56 -30.13 -23.00
C LEU A 7 -2.19 -31.06 -24.17
N GLN A 8 -3.11 -31.33 -25.10
CA GLN A 8 -2.90 -32.16 -26.28
C GLN A 8 -1.78 -31.59 -27.17
N PHE A 9 -1.64 -30.28 -27.22
CA PHE A 9 -0.58 -29.60 -27.97
C PHE A 9 0.84 -30.07 -27.57
N TYR A 10 1.04 -30.40 -26.28
CA TYR A 10 2.32 -30.87 -25.76
C TYR A 10 2.54 -32.38 -25.94
N GLY A 11 1.53 -33.14 -26.41
CA GLY A 11 1.57 -34.57 -26.63
C GLY A 11 1.29 -35.42 -25.36
N THR A 12 1.08 -36.73 -25.56
CA THR A 12 0.70 -37.66 -24.49
C THR A 12 1.81 -37.85 -23.46
N GLY A 13 3.07 -37.87 -23.88
CA GLY A 13 4.22 -38.00 -22.99
C GLY A 13 4.31 -36.85 -21.98
N PHE A 14 4.02 -35.61 -22.42
CA PHE A 14 3.97 -34.45 -21.52
C PHE A 14 2.81 -34.58 -20.49
N GLN A 15 1.64 -34.99 -20.93
CA GLN A 15 0.48 -35.21 -20.06
C GLN A 15 0.76 -36.28 -18.99
N ASN A 16 1.45 -37.36 -19.38
CA ASN A 16 1.86 -38.41 -18.43
C ASN A 16 2.87 -37.91 -17.40
N LYS A 17 3.80 -37.02 -17.79
CA LYS A 17 4.72 -36.34 -16.83
C LYS A 17 3.95 -35.45 -15.87
N VAL A 18 2.94 -34.70 -16.34
CA VAL A 18 2.09 -33.89 -15.45
C VAL A 18 1.40 -34.79 -14.41
N LEU A 19 0.80 -35.91 -14.82
CA LEU A 19 0.19 -36.86 -13.90
C LEU A 19 1.21 -37.44 -12.90
N ALA A 20 2.42 -37.78 -13.35
CA ALA A 20 3.48 -38.27 -12.49
C ALA A 20 3.86 -37.23 -11.41
N ILE A 21 3.95 -35.95 -11.78
CA ILE A 21 4.23 -34.86 -10.84
C ILE A 21 3.08 -34.71 -9.83
N LEU A 22 1.82 -34.75 -10.28
CA LEU A 22 0.64 -34.61 -9.40
C LEU A 22 0.57 -35.73 -8.35
N ILE A 23 1.07 -36.94 -8.68
CA ILE A 23 1.11 -38.08 -7.73
C ILE A 23 2.31 -37.98 -6.77
N LYS A 24 3.47 -37.51 -7.25
CA LYS A 24 4.74 -37.53 -6.50
C LYS A 24 5.00 -36.28 -5.70
N ASP A 25 4.63 -35.09 -6.22
CA ASP A 25 5.00 -33.81 -5.67
C ASP A 25 3.83 -33.11 -4.97
N ARG A 26 3.80 -33.27 -3.63
CA ARG A 26 2.78 -32.65 -2.79
C ARG A 26 2.79 -31.11 -2.89
N THR A 27 3.97 -30.51 -2.95
CA THR A 27 4.14 -29.05 -3.00
C THR A 27 3.58 -28.50 -4.30
N TYR A 28 3.91 -29.15 -5.41
CA TYR A 28 3.39 -28.75 -6.70
C TYR A 28 1.86 -28.97 -6.81
N LEU A 29 1.36 -30.10 -6.32
CA LEU A 29 -0.08 -30.36 -6.28
C LEU A 29 -0.82 -29.32 -5.45
N SER A 30 -0.26 -28.92 -4.29
CA SER A 30 -0.81 -27.82 -3.48
C SER A 30 -0.86 -26.50 -4.22
N GLN A 31 0.12 -26.24 -5.10
CA GLN A 31 0.19 -25.00 -5.90
C GLN A 31 -0.79 -24.97 -7.06
N ILE A 32 -1.10 -26.13 -7.67
CA ILE A 32 -1.84 -26.15 -8.94
C ILE A 32 -3.28 -26.67 -8.81
N HIS A 33 -3.64 -27.26 -7.66
CA HIS A 33 -4.93 -27.96 -7.49
C HIS A 33 -6.18 -27.11 -7.73
N ASP A 34 -6.09 -25.79 -7.58
CA ASP A 34 -7.18 -24.82 -7.75
C ASP A 34 -7.31 -24.29 -9.19
N ILE A 35 -6.30 -24.55 -10.01
CA ILE A 35 -6.26 -24.06 -11.40
C ILE A 35 -6.22 -25.16 -12.45
N ILE A 36 -5.81 -26.38 -12.10
CA ILE A 36 -5.80 -27.50 -13.03
C ILE A 36 -7.21 -28.12 -13.12
N ASP A 37 -7.68 -28.33 -14.36
CA ASP A 37 -8.98 -28.95 -14.64
C ASP A 37 -8.75 -30.28 -15.36
N PRO A 38 -9.42 -31.38 -14.98
CA PRO A 38 -9.37 -32.65 -15.70
C PRO A 38 -9.62 -32.51 -17.21
N LYS A 39 -10.47 -31.56 -17.63
CA LYS A 39 -10.76 -31.28 -19.04
C LYS A 39 -9.58 -30.82 -19.87
N TYR A 40 -8.49 -30.42 -19.24
CA TYR A 40 -7.28 -30.04 -19.97
C TYR A 40 -6.53 -31.25 -20.54
N PHE A 41 -6.82 -32.46 -20.08
CA PHE A 41 -6.23 -33.70 -20.59
C PHE A 41 -7.02 -34.27 -21.77
N SER A 42 -6.32 -34.88 -22.74
CA SER A 42 -6.93 -35.36 -23.99
C SER A 42 -7.65 -36.69 -23.89
N SER A 43 -7.27 -37.57 -22.94
CA SER A 43 -7.86 -38.89 -22.77
C SER A 43 -8.77 -38.98 -21.55
N GLU A 44 -9.84 -39.74 -21.64
CA GLU A 44 -10.78 -40.00 -20.52
C GLU A 44 -10.05 -40.62 -19.31
N SER A 45 -9.06 -41.48 -19.56
CA SER A 45 -8.23 -42.07 -18.50
C SER A 45 -7.43 -41.01 -17.74
N ALA A 46 -6.77 -40.07 -18.43
CA ALA A 46 -6.02 -39.00 -17.83
C ALA A 46 -6.94 -38.00 -17.09
N GLN A 47 -8.11 -37.69 -17.64
CA GLN A 47 -9.14 -36.88 -16.98
C GLN A 47 -9.61 -37.52 -15.70
N TRP A 48 -9.91 -38.83 -15.71
CA TRP A 48 -10.34 -39.58 -14.52
C TRP A 48 -9.25 -39.58 -13.44
N ILE A 49 -7.98 -39.85 -13.83
CA ILE A 49 -6.84 -39.85 -12.89
C ILE A 49 -6.71 -38.47 -12.24
N THR A 50 -6.75 -37.39 -13.02
CA THR A 50 -6.65 -36.03 -12.51
C THR A 50 -7.83 -35.71 -11.56
N ALA A 51 -9.07 -36.03 -11.94
CA ALA A 51 -10.23 -35.81 -11.10
C ALA A 51 -10.14 -36.55 -9.77
N THR A 52 -9.65 -37.80 -9.81
CA THR A 52 -9.46 -38.62 -8.60
C THR A 52 -8.35 -38.06 -7.69
N ILE A 53 -7.23 -37.60 -8.27
CA ILE A 53 -6.14 -36.96 -7.51
C ILE A 53 -6.68 -35.70 -6.82
N LEU A 54 -7.40 -34.83 -7.52
CA LEU A 54 -7.95 -33.61 -6.97
C LEU A 54 -9.00 -33.87 -5.88
N LYS A 55 -9.88 -34.86 -6.08
CA LYS A 55 -10.85 -35.29 -5.08
C LYS A 55 -10.16 -35.79 -3.81
N TYR A 56 -9.16 -36.65 -3.95
CA TYR A 56 -8.39 -37.18 -2.84
C TYR A 56 -7.64 -36.06 -2.11
N PHE A 57 -6.97 -35.16 -2.84
CA PHE A 57 -6.23 -34.05 -2.27
C PHE A 57 -7.15 -33.06 -1.52
N SER A 58 -8.35 -32.80 -2.02
CA SER A 58 -9.31 -31.94 -1.33
C SER A 58 -9.68 -32.49 0.04
N GLN A 59 -9.77 -33.81 0.18
CA GLN A 59 -10.18 -34.51 1.40
C GLN A 59 -9.00 -34.74 2.38
N TYR A 60 -7.87 -35.21 1.87
CA TYR A 60 -6.76 -35.68 2.70
C TYR A 60 -5.53 -34.76 2.73
N LYS A 61 -5.52 -33.69 1.90
CA LYS A 61 -4.43 -32.71 1.79
C LYS A 61 -3.06 -33.30 1.47
N CYS A 62 -3.03 -34.48 0.85
CA CYS A 62 -1.84 -35.15 0.33
C CYS A 62 -2.17 -35.84 -1.00
N PRO A 63 -1.17 -36.08 -1.89
CA PRO A 63 -1.39 -36.83 -3.10
C PRO A 63 -1.77 -38.30 -2.78
N PRO A 64 -2.62 -38.94 -3.61
CA PRO A 64 -2.97 -40.35 -3.42
C PRO A 64 -1.77 -41.25 -3.74
N THR A 65 -1.63 -42.34 -3.00
CA THR A 65 -0.74 -43.44 -3.39
C THR A 65 -1.33 -44.25 -4.54
N LEU A 66 -0.53 -45.08 -5.21
CA LEU A 66 -1.02 -45.96 -6.27
C LEU A 66 -2.04 -46.98 -5.73
N GLU A 67 -1.90 -47.39 -4.48
CA GLU A 67 -2.86 -48.26 -3.78
C GLU A 67 -4.19 -47.58 -3.57
N ALA A 68 -4.15 -46.29 -3.15
CA ALA A 68 -5.37 -45.50 -3.00
C ALA A 68 -6.10 -45.32 -4.35
N LEU A 69 -5.37 -45.06 -5.42
CA LEU A 69 -5.95 -44.96 -6.78
C LEU A 69 -6.57 -46.28 -7.24
N LYS A 70 -6.01 -47.45 -6.87
CA LYS A 70 -6.62 -48.76 -7.14
C LYS A 70 -7.95 -48.93 -6.47
N VAL A 71 -8.12 -48.48 -5.23
CA VAL A 71 -9.43 -48.55 -4.54
C VAL A 71 -10.50 -47.77 -5.30
N TYR A 72 -10.16 -46.53 -5.74
CA TYR A 72 -11.11 -45.75 -6.57
C TYR A 72 -11.36 -46.37 -7.95
N LEU A 73 -10.36 -47.08 -8.49
CA LEU A 73 -10.51 -47.77 -9.77
C LEU A 73 -11.52 -48.94 -9.70
N ASP A 74 -11.67 -49.60 -8.53
CA ASP A 74 -12.64 -50.66 -8.33
C ASP A 74 -14.09 -50.17 -8.36
N GLU A 75 -14.29 -48.87 -8.14
CA GLU A 75 -15.60 -48.20 -8.25
C GLU A 75 -16.01 -47.87 -9.71
N VAL A 76 -15.12 -48.09 -10.70
CA VAL A 76 -15.40 -47.81 -12.11
C VAL A 76 -16.14 -48.98 -12.75
N ASP A 77 -17.34 -48.75 -13.24
CA ASP A 77 -18.23 -49.81 -13.82
C ASP A 77 -17.84 -50.21 -15.27
N ILE A 78 -17.07 -49.37 -15.97
CA ILE A 78 -16.75 -49.55 -17.40
C ILE A 78 -15.41 -50.27 -17.53
N ASP A 79 -15.44 -51.55 -17.91
CA ASP A 79 -14.22 -52.37 -18.04
C ASP A 79 -13.17 -51.80 -19.04
N LEU A 80 -13.64 -51.24 -20.16
CA LEU A 80 -12.73 -50.60 -21.13
C LEU A 80 -12.00 -49.41 -20.55
N LEU A 81 -12.73 -48.53 -19.83
CA LEU A 81 -12.13 -47.38 -19.18
C LEU A 81 -11.14 -47.81 -18.06
N LYS A 82 -11.52 -48.84 -17.29
CA LYS A 82 -10.66 -49.43 -16.25
C LYS A 82 -9.33 -49.90 -16.82
N THR A 83 -9.38 -50.60 -17.94
CA THR A 83 -8.18 -51.09 -18.66
C THR A 83 -7.30 -49.92 -19.11
N THR A 84 -7.86 -48.89 -19.75
CA THR A 84 -7.11 -47.73 -20.24
C THR A 84 -6.54 -46.90 -19.10
N ILE A 85 -7.20 -46.81 -17.94
CA ILE A 85 -6.66 -46.13 -16.75
C ILE A 85 -5.43 -46.89 -16.23
N ILE A 86 -5.50 -48.25 -16.14
CA ILE A 86 -4.37 -49.08 -15.70
C ILE A 86 -3.16 -48.90 -16.63
N GLU A 87 -3.40 -48.91 -17.95
CA GLU A 87 -2.33 -48.67 -18.93
C GLU A 87 -1.71 -47.29 -18.78
N THR A 88 -2.54 -46.23 -18.62
CA THR A 88 -2.07 -44.87 -18.40
C THR A 88 -1.25 -44.77 -17.11
N LEU A 89 -1.71 -45.35 -16.01
CA LEU A 89 -0.97 -45.35 -14.73
C LEU A 89 0.39 -46.09 -14.85
N LYS A 90 0.47 -47.20 -15.60
CA LYS A 90 1.76 -47.88 -15.86
C LYS A 90 2.73 -46.98 -16.63
N GLU A 91 2.23 -46.21 -17.61
CA GLU A 91 3.05 -45.24 -18.32
C GLU A 91 3.48 -44.07 -17.44
N VAL A 92 2.56 -43.52 -16.61
CA VAL A 92 2.83 -42.42 -15.67
C VAL A 92 3.95 -42.77 -14.72
N VAL A 93 3.98 -44.00 -14.19
CA VAL A 93 5.04 -44.47 -13.27
C VAL A 93 6.42 -44.42 -13.93
N ARG A 94 6.54 -44.64 -15.24
CA ARG A 94 7.82 -44.57 -15.95
C ARG A 94 8.41 -43.17 -16.00
N TYR A 95 7.58 -42.12 -15.86
CA TYR A 95 8.01 -40.74 -15.90
C TYR A 95 8.32 -40.13 -14.52
N THR A 96 8.14 -40.86 -13.43
CA THR A 96 8.36 -40.34 -12.07
C THR A 96 9.79 -39.87 -11.81
N ASP A 97 10.79 -40.39 -12.53
CA ASP A 97 12.21 -40.06 -12.39
C ASP A 97 12.78 -39.34 -13.63
N SER A 98 11.92 -38.72 -14.45
CA SER A 98 12.35 -37.89 -15.59
C SER A 98 13.13 -36.65 -15.14
N THR A 99 14.16 -36.31 -15.92
CA THR A 99 15.07 -35.17 -15.60
C THR A 99 14.48 -33.79 -15.95
N ASP A 100 13.38 -33.74 -16.71
CA ASP A 100 12.74 -32.53 -17.21
C ASP A 100 11.41 -32.19 -16.50
N LEU A 101 11.21 -32.72 -15.29
CA LEU A 101 9.97 -32.50 -14.54
C LEU A 101 9.77 -31.03 -14.18
N ASP A 102 10.82 -30.28 -13.89
CA ASP A 102 10.71 -28.86 -13.55
C ASP A 102 10.26 -28.03 -14.76
N PHE A 103 10.78 -28.30 -15.94
CA PHE A 103 10.25 -27.72 -17.17
C PHE A 103 8.76 -28.02 -17.38
N THR A 104 8.36 -29.28 -17.10
CA THR A 104 6.96 -29.70 -17.20
C THR A 104 6.07 -28.97 -16.20
N LYS A 105 6.55 -28.76 -14.97
CA LYS A 105 5.84 -27.99 -13.94
C LYS A 105 5.59 -26.55 -14.39
N ASP A 106 6.63 -25.86 -14.86
CA ASP A 106 6.55 -24.46 -15.30
C ASP A 106 5.59 -24.28 -16.47
N ARG A 107 5.68 -25.15 -17.48
CA ARG A 107 4.80 -25.10 -18.65
C ARG A 107 3.34 -25.43 -18.33
N THR A 108 3.11 -26.39 -17.43
CA THR A 108 1.75 -26.72 -16.99
C THR A 108 1.14 -25.58 -16.19
N LEU A 109 1.92 -24.96 -15.32
CA LEU A 109 1.47 -23.80 -14.53
C LEU A 109 1.11 -22.62 -15.44
N GLU A 110 1.97 -22.30 -16.41
CA GLU A 110 1.73 -21.25 -17.40
C GLU A 110 0.44 -21.53 -18.21
N PHE A 111 0.27 -22.76 -18.67
CA PHE A 111 -0.93 -23.18 -19.38
C PHE A 111 -2.20 -23.00 -18.52
N CYS A 112 -2.20 -23.52 -17.28
CA CYS A 112 -3.36 -23.42 -16.39
C CYS A 112 -3.71 -21.97 -16.05
N LYS A 113 -2.71 -21.10 -15.82
CA LYS A 113 -2.92 -19.65 -15.63
C LYS A 113 -3.59 -19.01 -16.85
N ASN A 114 -3.09 -19.31 -18.03
CA ASN A 114 -3.66 -18.78 -19.28
C ASN A 114 -5.12 -19.24 -19.47
N GLN A 115 -5.45 -20.49 -19.15
CA GLN A 115 -6.83 -20.97 -19.20
C GLN A 115 -7.74 -20.30 -18.16
N LYS A 116 -7.26 -20.05 -16.93
CA LYS A 116 -8.01 -19.30 -15.90
C LYS A 116 -8.27 -17.86 -16.34
N ILE A 117 -7.26 -17.16 -16.87
CA ILE A 117 -7.43 -15.79 -17.39
C ILE A 117 -8.43 -15.77 -18.53
N LYS A 118 -8.33 -16.74 -19.48
CA LYS A 118 -9.29 -16.88 -20.58
C LYS A 118 -10.72 -17.08 -20.08
N ALA A 119 -10.92 -17.95 -19.09
CA ALA A 119 -12.24 -18.17 -18.47
C ALA A 119 -12.77 -16.90 -17.80
N ALA A 120 -11.93 -16.17 -17.06
CA ALA A 120 -12.31 -14.92 -16.43
C ALA A 120 -12.69 -13.83 -17.45
N ILE A 121 -11.98 -13.73 -18.58
CA ILE A 121 -12.32 -12.82 -19.68
C ILE A 121 -13.69 -13.17 -20.27
N LEU A 122 -13.96 -14.46 -20.54
CA LEU A 122 -15.25 -14.91 -21.05
C LEU A 122 -16.39 -14.64 -20.05
N GLN A 123 -16.16 -14.86 -18.78
CA GLN A 123 -17.11 -14.52 -17.70
C GLN A 123 -17.33 -13.01 -17.63
N SER A 124 -16.29 -12.21 -17.80
CA SER A 124 -16.35 -10.74 -17.81
C SER A 124 -17.26 -10.20 -18.90
N VAL A 125 -17.31 -10.85 -20.07
CA VAL A 125 -18.23 -10.47 -21.16
C VAL A 125 -19.69 -10.62 -20.71
N GLN A 126 -20.03 -11.69 -19.97
CA GLN A 126 -21.38 -11.89 -19.44
C GLN A 126 -21.73 -10.87 -18.34
N LEU A 127 -20.76 -10.61 -17.44
CA LEU A 127 -20.92 -9.62 -16.37
C LEU A 127 -21.08 -8.20 -16.93
N LEU A 128 -20.40 -7.88 -18.03
CA LEU A 128 -20.52 -6.61 -18.74
C LEU A 128 -21.95 -6.37 -19.27
N GLN A 129 -22.59 -7.40 -19.80
CA GLN A 129 -23.97 -7.32 -20.31
C GLN A 129 -24.99 -6.99 -19.20
N VAL A 130 -24.67 -7.37 -17.95
CA VAL A 130 -25.54 -7.15 -16.77
C VAL A 130 -25.12 -5.91 -15.98
N GLY A 131 -24.07 -5.17 -16.43
CA GLY A 131 -23.58 -3.94 -15.78
C GLY A 131 -22.83 -4.15 -14.46
N LYS A 132 -22.32 -5.36 -14.18
CA LYS A 132 -21.62 -5.70 -12.92
C LYS A 132 -20.10 -5.49 -13.04
N TYR A 133 -19.70 -4.23 -13.08
CA TYR A 133 -18.29 -3.85 -13.30
C TYR A 133 -17.34 -4.25 -12.17
N ASP A 134 -17.80 -4.21 -10.92
CA ASP A 134 -16.97 -4.59 -9.77
C ASP A 134 -16.68 -6.11 -9.76
N ASP A 135 -17.66 -6.91 -10.14
CA ASP A 135 -17.51 -8.37 -10.26
C ASP A 135 -16.51 -8.76 -11.38
N ILE A 136 -16.42 -7.95 -12.45
CA ILE A 136 -15.42 -8.14 -13.53
C ILE A 136 -14.01 -7.99 -12.98
N LYS A 137 -13.78 -6.92 -12.19
CA LYS A 137 -12.46 -6.69 -11.60
C LYS A 137 -12.06 -7.84 -10.69
N VAL A 138 -12.96 -8.29 -9.81
CA VAL A 138 -12.72 -9.42 -8.91
C VAL A 138 -12.38 -10.69 -9.70
N ALA A 139 -13.14 -11.02 -10.75
CA ALA A 139 -12.91 -12.22 -11.57
C ALA A 139 -11.54 -12.21 -12.27
N ILE A 140 -11.10 -11.04 -12.77
CA ILE A 140 -9.78 -10.88 -13.41
C ILE A 140 -8.67 -10.94 -12.37
N ASP A 141 -8.80 -10.22 -11.25
CA ASP A 141 -7.80 -10.19 -10.18
C ASP A 141 -7.58 -11.60 -9.59
N ASP A 142 -8.67 -12.37 -9.37
CA ASP A 142 -8.60 -13.75 -8.88
C ASP A 142 -7.91 -14.67 -9.90
N ALA A 143 -8.21 -14.52 -11.19
CA ALA A 143 -7.56 -15.30 -12.24
C ALA A 143 -6.06 -14.98 -12.36
N MET A 144 -5.66 -13.74 -12.15
CA MET A 144 -4.25 -13.32 -12.18
C MET A 144 -3.47 -13.81 -10.96
N LYS A 145 -4.11 -13.89 -9.80
CA LYS A 145 -3.51 -14.42 -8.56
C LYS A 145 -3.44 -15.95 -8.55
N ALA A 146 -4.28 -16.64 -9.32
CA ALA A 146 -4.35 -18.09 -9.34
C ALA A 146 -2.99 -18.72 -9.69
N GLY A 147 -2.53 -19.67 -8.88
CA GLY A 147 -1.23 -20.35 -9.03
C GLY A 147 0.02 -19.46 -8.88
N THR A 148 -0.11 -18.20 -8.37
CA THR A 148 1.06 -17.31 -8.18
C THR A 148 1.66 -17.41 -6.80
N ASP A 149 0.89 -17.77 -5.79
CA ASP A 149 1.37 -17.82 -4.42
C ASP A 149 2.22 -19.09 -4.19
N ARG A 150 3.52 -18.97 -4.43
CA ARG A 150 4.53 -19.99 -4.08
C ARG A 150 4.99 -19.86 -2.63
N ASN A 151 4.62 -18.76 -1.98
CA ASN A 151 5.10 -18.45 -0.64
C ASN A 151 4.15 -19.07 0.41
N VAL A 152 4.53 -20.22 0.94
CA VAL A 152 3.81 -20.90 2.03
C VAL A 152 3.94 -20.14 3.36
N GLY A 153 4.65 -19.03 3.36
CA GLY A 153 5.02 -18.28 4.55
C GLY A 153 6.42 -18.66 5.05
N HIS A 154 6.78 -18.08 6.17
CA HIS A 154 8.06 -18.32 6.85
C HIS A 154 7.92 -19.51 7.81
N GLU A 155 8.68 -20.60 7.59
CA GLU A 155 8.71 -21.70 8.51
C GLU A 155 9.60 -21.36 9.70
N TYR A 156 8.98 -21.18 10.87
CA TYR A 156 9.60 -20.56 12.03
C TYR A 156 10.87 -21.28 12.52
N LEU A 157 10.92 -22.62 12.44
CA LEU A 157 12.07 -23.38 12.93
C LEU A 157 13.18 -23.55 11.90
N ASP A 158 12.84 -23.62 10.61
CA ASP A 158 13.82 -23.90 9.55
C ASP A 158 14.54 -22.62 9.08
N ASP A 159 13.89 -21.47 9.16
CA ASP A 159 14.45 -20.20 8.68
C ASP A 159 15.10 -19.35 9.80
N ILE A 160 15.70 -20.01 10.81
CA ILE A 160 16.32 -19.32 11.95
C ILE A 160 17.38 -18.31 11.47
N SER A 161 18.24 -18.68 10.54
CA SER A 161 19.30 -17.81 10.02
C SER A 161 18.78 -16.59 9.28
N ALA A 162 17.65 -16.71 8.56
CA ALA A 162 17.03 -15.60 7.84
C ALA A 162 16.51 -14.48 8.77
N ARG A 163 16.13 -14.83 10.01
CA ARG A 163 15.66 -13.85 11.00
C ARG A 163 16.77 -13.03 11.63
N PHE A 164 17.99 -13.55 11.63
CA PHE A 164 19.19 -12.88 12.17
C PHE A 164 20.00 -12.16 11.08
N VAL A 165 19.68 -12.38 9.80
CA VAL A 165 20.09 -11.42 8.75
C VAL A 165 19.35 -10.14 9.07
N GLU A 166 20.07 -9.06 9.41
CA GLU A 166 19.49 -7.75 9.70
C GLU A 166 18.49 -7.39 8.59
N ASN A 167 17.20 -7.62 8.84
CA ASN A 167 16.12 -7.00 8.11
C ASN A 167 16.14 -5.52 8.48
N LYS A 168 17.08 -4.76 7.92
CA LYS A 168 17.01 -3.30 7.97
C LYS A 168 15.72 -2.93 7.30
N ARG A 169 14.77 -2.44 8.11
CA ARG A 169 13.61 -1.76 7.57
C ARG A 169 14.17 -0.69 6.61
N ASN A 170 13.85 -0.80 5.31
CA ASN A 170 14.19 0.25 4.35
C ASN A 170 13.31 1.46 4.66
N THR A 171 13.72 2.24 5.65
CA THR A 171 12.97 3.37 6.15
C THR A 171 13.31 4.64 5.38
N ILE A 172 12.27 5.46 5.18
CA ILE A 172 12.42 6.82 4.67
C ILE A 172 12.31 7.75 5.88
N ALA A 173 13.40 8.45 6.15
CA ALA A 173 13.45 9.41 7.24
C ALA A 173 12.52 10.59 6.99
N THR A 174 11.99 11.16 8.07
CA THR A 174 11.34 12.48 8.06
C THR A 174 12.38 13.57 8.22
N PRO A 175 12.07 14.84 7.95
CA PRO A 175 13.00 15.95 8.21
C PRO A 175 13.26 16.21 9.71
N TRP A 176 12.68 15.42 10.60
CA TRP A 176 12.73 15.62 12.05
C TRP A 176 13.40 14.44 12.75
N ASP A 177 14.65 14.61 13.17
CA ASP A 177 15.44 13.57 13.84
C ASP A 177 14.69 12.97 15.04
N VAL A 178 14.04 13.80 15.82
CA VAL A 178 13.28 13.37 17.00
C VAL A 178 12.16 12.39 16.69
N LEU A 179 11.53 12.49 15.53
CA LEU A 179 10.53 11.51 15.07
C LEU A 179 11.22 10.28 14.49
N ASN A 180 12.34 10.46 13.77
CA ASN A 180 13.11 9.34 13.22
C ASN A 180 13.65 8.43 14.34
N ASP A 181 14.15 9.03 15.43
CA ASP A 181 14.65 8.27 16.59
C ASP A 181 13.58 7.37 17.22
N ILE A 182 12.34 7.84 17.35
CA ILE A 182 11.24 7.04 17.93
C ILE A 182 10.60 6.07 16.95
N MET A 183 10.77 6.29 15.62
CA MET A 183 10.27 5.43 14.56
C MET A 183 11.32 4.43 14.04
N ASP A 184 12.49 4.34 14.67
CA ASP A 184 13.60 3.52 14.19
C ASP A 184 13.95 3.83 12.73
N GLY A 185 14.17 5.13 12.44
CA GLY A 185 14.60 5.65 11.13
C GLY A 185 13.50 6.18 10.22
N GLY A 186 12.22 6.15 10.60
CA GLY A 186 11.11 6.63 9.78
C GLY A 186 10.13 5.54 9.37
N LEU A 187 9.34 5.74 8.32
CA LEU A 187 8.44 4.70 7.78
C LEU A 187 9.17 3.80 6.79
N GLY A 188 8.99 2.50 6.94
CA GLY A 188 9.49 1.48 6.04
C GLY A 188 8.51 1.11 4.93
N SER A 189 8.96 0.20 4.06
CA SER A 189 8.16 -0.34 2.95
C SER A 189 6.84 -0.92 3.44
N GLY A 190 5.74 -0.49 2.81
CA GLY A 190 4.40 -0.97 3.11
C GLY A 190 3.80 -0.43 4.41
N GLU A 191 4.40 0.56 5.09
CA GLU A 191 3.90 1.16 6.31
C GLU A 191 3.12 2.46 6.04
N MET A 192 2.26 2.85 6.99
CA MET A 192 1.42 4.04 6.86
C MET A 192 1.51 4.97 8.08
N GLY A 193 1.81 6.25 7.83
CA GLY A 193 1.80 7.33 8.81
C GLY A 193 0.63 8.30 8.62
N VAL A 194 0.06 8.77 9.73
CA VAL A 194 -1.09 9.68 9.72
C VAL A 194 -0.83 10.90 10.59
N PHE A 195 -0.96 12.09 10.01
CA PHE A 195 -0.95 13.37 10.72
C PHE A 195 -2.35 13.83 11.04
N VAL A 196 -2.65 14.06 12.31
CA VAL A 196 -3.97 14.48 12.78
C VAL A 196 -3.93 15.93 13.24
N ALA A 197 -4.78 16.78 12.69
CA ALA A 197 -4.92 18.16 13.20
C ALA A 197 -6.28 18.76 12.77
N PRO A 198 -6.78 19.77 13.47
CA PRO A 198 -7.90 20.60 13.02
C PRO A 198 -7.59 21.30 11.69
N ALA A 199 -8.63 21.85 11.07
CA ALA A 199 -8.47 22.62 9.82
C ALA A 199 -7.56 23.86 10.05
N GLY A 200 -6.67 24.15 9.07
CA GLY A 200 -5.82 25.34 9.08
C GLY A 200 -4.65 25.29 10.06
N ILE A 201 -4.35 24.17 10.71
CA ILE A 201 -3.28 24.06 11.72
C ILE A 201 -1.91 23.71 11.08
N GLY A 202 -1.88 23.06 9.90
CA GLY A 202 -0.62 22.77 9.22
C GLY A 202 -0.43 21.33 8.72
N LYS A 203 -1.49 20.51 8.62
CA LYS A 203 -1.44 19.12 8.11
C LYS A 203 -0.70 19.01 6.77
N SER A 204 -1.19 19.72 5.77
CA SER A 204 -0.60 19.71 4.42
C SER A 204 0.85 20.19 4.41
N MET A 205 1.21 21.11 5.31
CA MET A 205 2.60 21.56 5.43
C MET A 205 3.51 20.48 5.99
N ALA A 206 3.05 19.72 6.99
CA ALA A 206 3.81 18.57 7.47
C ALA A 206 4.08 17.55 6.34
N LEU A 207 3.06 17.26 5.54
CA LEU A 207 3.19 16.37 4.38
C LEU A 207 4.16 16.93 3.32
N VAL A 208 4.12 18.25 3.06
CA VAL A 208 5.08 18.93 2.16
C VAL A 208 6.50 18.82 2.70
N ASN A 209 6.73 19.04 4.01
CA ASN A 209 8.06 18.91 4.61
C ASN A 209 8.67 17.53 4.41
N ILE A 210 7.88 16.46 4.67
CA ILE A 210 8.33 15.08 4.48
C ILE A 210 8.66 14.81 3.00
N ALA A 211 7.75 15.19 2.10
CA ALA A 211 7.94 14.99 0.67
C ALA A 211 9.15 15.76 0.15
N ALA A 212 9.32 17.02 0.58
CA ALA A 212 10.43 17.88 0.16
C ALA A 212 11.80 17.33 0.61
N ASP A 213 11.90 16.85 1.85
CA ASP A 213 13.13 16.25 2.37
C ASP A 213 13.46 14.93 1.64
N ALA A 214 12.47 14.07 1.41
CA ALA A 214 12.65 12.84 0.64
C ALA A 214 13.15 13.11 -0.78
N VAL A 215 12.55 14.09 -1.49
CA VAL A 215 12.98 14.48 -2.85
C VAL A 215 14.40 15.08 -2.82
N LYS A 216 14.71 15.91 -1.84
CA LYS A 216 16.06 16.48 -1.65
C LYS A 216 17.10 15.40 -1.41
N SER A 217 16.73 14.32 -0.71
CA SER A 217 17.57 13.16 -0.47
C SER A 217 17.76 12.26 -1.70
N GLY A 218 17.11 12.55 -2.82
CA GLY A 218 17.24 11.82 -4.08
C GLY A 218 16.14 10.79 -4.35
N LEU A 219 15.09 10.74 -3.51
CA LEU A 219 13.97 9.81 -3.65
C LEU A 219 12.91 10.33 -4.63
N ASN A 220 12.16 9.39 -5.21
CA ASN A 220 11.05 9.68 -6.10
C ASN A 220 9.74 9.70 -5.29
N VAL A 221 9.03 10.81 -5.31
CA VAL A 221 7.82 11.01 -4.50
C VAL A 221 6.61 11.27 -5.40
N ILE A 222 5.48 10.61 -5.10
CA ILE A 222 4.18 11.00 -5.65
C ILE A 222 3.38 11.70 -4.54
N TYR A 223 2.94 12.91 -4.83
CA TYR A 223 2.10 13.72 -3.95
C TYR A 223 0.69 13.86 -4.56
N TYR A 224 -0.26 13.17 -3.96
CA TYR A 224 -1.67 13.32 -4.33
C TYR A 224 -2.32 14.42 -3.51
N SER A 225 -2.77 15.47 -4.18
CA SER A 225 -3.57 16.54 -3.58
C SER A 225 -5.05 16.31 -3.86
N LEU A 226 -5.89 16.40 -2.83
CA LEU A 226 -7.34 16.25 -2.93
C LEU A 226 -8.09 17.55 -2.59
N GLU A 227 -7.34 18.59 -2.23
CA GLU A 227 -7.87 19.90 -1.82
C GLU A 227 -7.35 21.03 -2.72
N LEU A 228 -6.05 21.07 -3.00
CA LEU A 228 -5.41 22.15 -3.74
C LEU A 228 -4.91 21.70 -5.10
N SER A 229 -4.94 22.59 -6.09
CA SER A 229 -4.39 22.31 -7.41
C SER A 229 -2.87 22.07 -7.39
N GLU A 230 -2.36 21.41 -8.42
CA GLU A 230 -0.95 21.09 -8.61
C GLU A 230 -0.06 22.33 -8.49
N THR A 231 -0.48 23.45 -9.04
CA THR A 231 0.26 24.73 -9.00
C THR A 231 0.37 25.29 -7.57
N TYR A 232 -0.73 25.24 -6.78
CA TYR A 232 -0.69 25.72 -5.40
C TYR A 232 0.17 24.83 -4.50
N VAL A 233 0.14 23.52 -4.71
CA VAL A 233 1.02 22.60 -4.00
C VAL A 233 2.46 22.82 -4.44
N GLY A 234 2.75 22.99 -5.74
CA GLY A 234 4.06 23.32 -6.27
C GLY A 234 4.66 24.58 -5.61
N ALA A 235 3.88 25.66 -5.51
CA ALA A 235 4.33 26.88 -4.83
C ALA A 235 4.69 26.68 -3.34
N ARG A 236 4.09 25.70 -2.63
CA ARG A 236 4.50 25.35 -1.27
C ARG A 236 5.86 24.66 -1.24
N PHE A 237 6.15 23.82 -2.22
CA PHE A 237 7.47 23.20 -2.38
C PHE A 237 8.52 24.27 -2.72
N ASP A 238 8.22 25.17 -3.65
CA ASP A 238 9.12 26.28 -4.02
C ASP A 238 9.44 27.15 -2.80
N SER A 239 8.42 27.53 -2.02
CA SER A 239 8.59 28.28 -0.77
C SER A 239 9.42 27.51 0.27
N HIS A 240 9.21 26.19 0.36
CA HIS A 240 9.93 25.36 1.31
C HIS A 240 11.43 25.30 0.97
N TYR A 241 11.78 25.12 -0.32
CA TYR A 241 13.16 25.01 -0.76
C TYR A 241 13.91 26.33 -0.75
N THR A 242 13.25 27.42 -1.15
CA THR A 242 13.88 28.74 -1.26
C THR A 242 13.84 29.56 0.02
N GLY A 243 12.90 29.28 0.92
CA GLY A 243 12.61 30.14 2.07
C GLY A 243 11.91 31.45 1.69
N ILE A 244 11.44 31.59 0.45
CA ILE A 244 10.71 32.77 -0.03
C ILE A 244 9.21 32.54 0.20
N PRO A 245 8.47 33.51 0.79
CA PRO A 245 7.03 33.38 0.94
C PRO A 245 6.30 33.14 -0.38
N SER A 246 5.27 32.28 -0.38
CA SER A 246 4.56 31.88 -1.62
C SER A 246 4.02 33.07 -2.43
N GLN A 247 3.64 34.17 -1.78
CA GLN A 247 3.14 35.39 -2.44
C GLN A 247 4.24 36.13 -3.22
N ASP A 248 5.52 35.97 -2.83
CA ASP A 248 6.67 36.68 -3.38
C ASP A 248 7.42 35.85 -4.44
N LEU A 249 7.18 34.54 -4.56
CA LEU A 249 7.83 33.64 -5.52
C LEU A 249 7.83 34.17 -6.95
N LYS A 250 6.76 34.85 -7.37
CA LYS A 250 6.63 35.43 -8.72
C LYS A 250 7.70 36.48 -9.06
N TYR A 251 8.33 37.05 -8.06
CA TYR A 251 9.40 38.06 -8.22
C TYR A 251 10.82 37.46 -8.13
N HIS A 252 10.93 36.14 -7.77
CA HIS A 252 12.18 35.45 -7.49
C HIS A 252 12.35 34.20 -8.35
N GLN A 253 11.87 34.20 -9.58
CA GLN A 253 11.86 33.00 -10.45
C GLN A 253 13.26 32.42 -10.66
N GLU A 254 14.31 33.26 -10.83
CA GLU A 254 15.68 32.80 -11.04
C GLU A 254 16.22 32.06 -9.79
N GLU A 255 15.92 32.57 -8.60
CA GLU A 255 16.30 31.92 -7.34
C GLU A 255 15.61 30.56 -7.15
N VAL A 256 14.32 30.47 -7.50
CA VAL A 256 13.57 29.22 -7.47
C VAL A 256 14.22 28.19 -8.39
N VAL A 257 14.50 28.55 -9.64
CA VAL A 257 15.13 27.64 -10.61
C VAL A 257 16.50 27.17 -10.09
N ALA A 258 17.32 28.08 -9.56
CA ALA A 258 18.64 27.75 -9.02
C ALA A 258 18.60 26.79 -7.82
N GLU A 259 17.56 26.85 -6.98
CA GLU A 259 17.37 25.89 -5.88
C GLU A 259 16.86 24.54 -6.39
N LEU A 260 15.91 24.53 -7.35
CA LEU A 260 15.37 23.30 -7.91
C LEU A 260 16.42 22.48 -8.68
N GLU A 261 17.40 23.13 -9.33
CA GLU A 261 18.52 22.44 -10.01
C GLU A 261 19.41 21.61 -9.06
N LYS A 262 19.41 21.93 -7.76
CA LYS A 262 20.18 21.18 -6.75
C LYS A 262 19.49 19.90 -6.30
N ILE A 263 18.21 19.72 -6.63
CA ILE A 263 17.39 18.60 -6.21
C ILE A 263 17.71 17.38 -7.06
N LYS A 264 17.96 16.25 -6.40
CA LYS A 264 18.35 14.99 -7.07
C LYS A 264 17.17 14.05 -7.33
N GLY A 265 16.17 14.07 -6.47
CA GLY A 265 14.98 13.23 -6.59
C GLY A 265 13.95 13.81 -7.57
N ARG A 266 12.88 13.07 -7.76
CA ARG A 266 11.78 13.48 -8.65
C ARG A 266 10.48 13.57 -7.88
N LEU A 267 9.66 14.57 -8.19
CA LEU A 267 8.34 14.78 -7.57
C LEU A 267 7.26 14.81 -8.65
N ILE A 268 6.23 13.98 -8.48
CA ILE A 268 4.99 14.07 -9.25
C ILE A 268 3.90 14.58 -8.32
N ILE A 269 3.34 15.74 -8.62
CA ILE A 269 2.16 16.29 -7.93
C ILE A 269 0.96 15.99 -8.81
N LYS A 270 -0.05 15.29 -8.24
CA LYS A 270 -1.28 14.95 -8.95
C LYS A 270 -2.50 15.40 -8.16
N TYR A 271 -3.28 16.28 -8.75
CA TYR A 271 -4.54 16.75 -8.17
C TYR A 271 -5.71 15.88 -8.61
N TYR A 272 -6.57 15.56 -7.67
CA TYR A 272 -7.90 15.01 -7.90
C TYR A 272 -8.92 15.83 -7.12
N PRO A 273 -10.05 16.23 -7.74
CA PRO A 273 -11.10 16.93 -7.02
C PRO A 273 -11.63 16.08 -5.84
N THR A 274 -12.05 16.76 -4.78
CA THR A 274 -12.59 16.13 -3.56
C THR A 274 -13.69 15.12 -3.91
N LYS A 275 -13.61 13.90 -3.30
CA LYS A 275 -14.55 12.78 -3.51
C LYS A 275 -14.65 12.27 -4.97
N CYS A 276 -13.66 12.57 -5.82
CA CYS A 276 -13.58 12.02 -7.18
C CYS A 276 -12.66 10.80 -7.28
N ALA A 277 -11.55 10.77 -6.53
CA ALA A 277 -10.58 9.67 -6.58
C ALA A 277 -10.88 8.60 -5.52
N THR A 278 -10.68 7.33 -5.88
CA THR A 278 -10.65 6.18 -4.97
C THR A 278 -9.21 5.71 -4.80
N VAL A 279 -8.89 4.92 -3.76
CA VAL A 279 -7.56 4.31 -3.58
C VAL A 279 -7.16 3.47 -4.80
N THR A 280 -8.11 2.77 -5.42
CA THR A 280 -7.89 2.03 -6.68
C THR A 280 -7.41 2.94 -7.82
N MET A 281 -7.93 4.16 -7.93
CA MET A 281 -7.47 5.12 -8.94
C MET A 281 -6.04 5.62 -8.65
N LEU A 282 -5.68 5.78 -7.37
CA LEU A 282 -4.30 6.10 -6.98
C LEU A 282 -3.36 4.96 -7.37
N ALA A 283 -3.72 3.71 -7.07
CA ALA A 283 -2.98 2.50 -7.46
C ALA A 283 -2.77 2.44 -8.98
N ALA A 284 -3.83 2.60 -9.77
CA ALA A 284 -3.73 2.64 -11.24
C ALA A 284 -2.88 3.81 -11.77
N HIS A 285 -2.78 4.92 -11.03
CA HIS A 285 -1.87 6.02 -11.39
C HIS A 285 -0.41 5.66 -11.07
N ILE A 286 -0.14 5.00 -9.93
CA ILE A 286 1.19 4.48 -9.59
C ILE A 286 1.66 3.51 -10.69
N ASP A 287 0.83 2.55 -11.11
CA ASP A 287 1.16 1.61 -12.19
C ASP A 287 1.57 2.34 -13.48
N ARG A 288 0.84 3.39 -13.87
CA ARG A 288 1.18 4.21 -15.05
C ARG A 288 2.51 4.94 -14.89
N CYS A 289 2.81 5.47 -13.69
CA CYS A 289 4.08 6.11 -13.42
C CYS A 289 5.24 5.10 -13.54
N VAL A 290 5.08 3.90 -13.00
CA VAL A 290 6.06 2.82 -13.10
C VAL A 290 6.30 2.40 -14.56
N MET A 291 5.24 2.25 -15.37
CA MET A 291 5.34 1.96 -16.80
C MET A 291 6.08 3.06 -17.58
N GLN A 292 6.05 4.31 -17.09
CA GLN A 292 6.78 5.44 -17.67
C GLN A 292 8.20 5.62 -17.09
N GLY A 293 8.69 4.65 -16.31
CA GLY A 293 10.02 4.67 -15.70
C GLY A 293 10.13 5.57 -14.48
N PHE A 294 9.01 5.86 -13.80
CA PHE A 294 9.00 6.54 -12.51
C PHE A 294 8.63 5.55 -11.41
N ASN A 295 9.62 5.02 -10.72
CA ASN A 295 9.41 4.15 -9.57
C ASN A 295 9.33 5.00 -8.30
N PRO A 296 8.17 5.14 -7.66
CA PRO A 296 8.03 5.93 -6.45
C PRO A 296 8.62 5.20 -5.23
N ASP A 297 9.36 5.94 -4.41
CA ASP A 297 9.87 5.49 -3.12
C ASP A 297 8.93 5.87 -1.98
N LEU A 298 8.15 6.95 -2.14
CA LEU A 298 7.24 7.49 -1.15
C LEU A 298 5.95 8.00 -1.81
N VAL A 299 4.82 7.74 -1.15
CA VAL A 299 3.51 8.28 -1.57
C VAL A 299 2.94 9.16 -0.46
N ILE A 300 2.51 10.36 -0.84
CA ILE A 300 1.77 11.28 0.02
C ILE A 300 0.33 11.40 -0.47
N VAL A 301 -0.63 11.39 0.44
CA VAL A 301 -2.06 11.62 0.15
C VAL A 301 -2.58 12.76 1.01
N ASP A 302 -2.79 13.92 0.44
CA ASP A 302 -3.22 15.13 1.15
C ASP A 302 -4.69 15.49 0.83
N TYR A 303 -5.64 15.03 1.61
CA TYR A 303 -5.63 14.08 2.72
C TYR A 303 -6.72 13.00 2.53
N ALA A 304 -6.53 11.86 3.16
CA ALA A 304 -7.32 10.64 2.90
C ALA A 304 -8.83 10.79 3.12
N ASP A 305 -9.27 11.63 4.07
CA ASP A 305 -10.71 11.84 4.33
C ASP A 305 -11.47 12.43 3.13
N LEU A 306 -10.76 12.98 2.13
CA LEU A 306 -11.32 13.52 0.90
C LEU A 306 -11.42 12.51 -0.24
N LEU A 307 -10.90 11.30 -0.06
CA LEU A 307 -11.08 10.21 -1.03
C LEU A 307 -12.54 9.76 -1.07
N LYS A 308 -12.90 9.16 -2.17
CA LYS A 308 -14.20 8.51 -2.36
C LYS A 308 -14.10 7.06 -1.89
N GLY A 309 -14.93 6.68 -0.92
CA GLY A 309 -15.06 5.27 -0.52
C GLY A 309 -15.75 4.45 -1.61
N VAL A 310 -15.42 3.16 -1.67
CA VAL A 310 -16.07 2.18 -2.55
C VAL A 310 -17.27 1.60 -1.80
N GLY A 311 -18.45 1.62 -2.42
CA GLY A 311 -19.68 1.06 -1.84
C GLY A 311 -20.94 1.89 -2.16
N SER A 312 -22.11 1.31 -1.93
CA SER A 312 -23.41 1.96 -2.19
C SER A 312 -23.66 3.10 -1.20
N ARG A 313 -23.93 4.29 -1.69
CA ARG A 313 -24.16 5.52 -0.93
C ARG A 313 -25.28 5.45 0.14
N HIS A 314 -26.11 4.43 0.13
CA HIS A 314 -27.33 4.36 0.95
C HIS A 314 -27.28 3.39 2.13
N ALA A 315 -26.18 2.63 2.33
CA ALA A 315 -26.14 1.54 3.32
C ALA A 315 -24.98 1.59 4.33
N VAL A 316 -23.93 2.40 4.12
CA VAL A 316 -22.73 2.39 4.98
C VAL A 316 -22.59 3.70 5.74
N ARG A 317 -22.40 3.60 7.07
CA ARG A 317 -22.13 4.77 7.94
C ARG A 317 -20.81 5.43 7.52
N ASN A 318 -20.72 6.75 7.64
CA ASN A 318 -19.56 7.54 7.19
C ASN A 318 -18.26 7.13 7.89
N ASP A 319 -18.34 6.79 9.18
CA ASP A 319 -17.20 6.31 9.98
C ASP A 319 -16.62 4.99 9.46
N ILE A 320 -17.47 4.04 9.05
CA ILE A 320 -17.04 2.76 8.46
C ILE A 320 -16.41 3.00 7.08
N MET A 321 -17.03 3.86 6.25
CA MET A 321 -16.51 4.17 4.92
C MET A 321 -15.11 4.82 5.00
N LEU A 322 -14.90 5.71 5.97
CA LEU A 322 -13.59 6.32 6.19
C LEU A 322 -12.57 5.28 6.69
N GLY A 323 -12.96 4.40 7.62
CA GLY A 323 -12.11 3.29 8.04
C GLY A 323 -11.61 2.46 6.87
N ASN A 324 -12.51 2.05 5.98
CA ASN A 324 -12.18 1.26 4.79
C ASN A 324 -11.18 2.00 3.86
N ILE A 325 -11.29 3.32 3.70
CA ILE A 325 -10.32 4.10 2.90
C ILE A 325 -8.90 3.97 3.47
N TYR A 326 -8.75 4.02 4.80
CA TYR A 326 -7.44 3.87 5.44
C TYR A 326 -6.93 2.43 5.34
N GLU A 327 -7.82 1.43 5.45
CA GLU A 327 -7.48 0.02 5.20
C GLU A 327 -7.02 -0.19 3.75
N ASP A 328 -7.73 0.37 2.77
CA ASP A 328 -7.35 0.32 1.36
C ASP A 328 -6.00 1.00 1.10
N LEU A 329 -5.74 2.17 1.72
CA LEU A 329 -4.44 2.86 1.61
C LEU A 329 -3.30 2.02 2.22
N ARG A 330 -3.55 1.40 3.38
CA ARG A 330 -2.57 0.49 4.02
C ARG A 330 -2.34 -0.74 3.17
N GLY A 331 -3.39 -1.28 2.55
CA GLY A 331 -3.32 -2.38 1.58
C GLY A 331 -2.51 -1.99 0.34
N MET A 332 -2.72 -0.79 -0.20
CA MET A 332 -1.94 -0.23 -1.31
C MET A 332 -0.45 -0.10 -0.94
N ALA A 333 -0.14 0.45 0.23
CA ALA A 333 1.23 0.55 0.72
C ALA A 333 1.92 -0.83 0.76
N GLY A 334 1.22 -1.84 1.30
CA GLY A 334 1.69 -3.23 1.36
C GLY A 334 1.89 -3.88 -0.02
N THR A 335 0.97 -3.63 -0.96
CA THR A 335 1.05 -4.18 -2.33
C THR A 335 2.24 -3.63 -3.10
N TYR A 336 2.46 -2.33 -3.05
CA TYR A 336 3.56 -1.66 -3.76
C TYR A 336 4.88 -1.68 -2.97
N GLN A 337 4.86 -2.09 -1.70
CA GLN A 337 6.01 -2.04 -0.80
C GLN A 337 6.60 -0.61 -0.69
N ILE A 338 5.72 0.39 -0.60
CA ILE A 338 6.07 1.81 -0.53
C ILE A 338 5.42 2.40 0.73
N PRO A 339 6.14 3.21 1.55
CA PRO A 339 5.52 3.93 2.66
C PRO A 339 4.52 4.97 2.17
N VAL A 340 3.45 5.15 2.94
CA VAL A 340 2.40 6.13 2.64
C VAL A 340 2.21 7.05 3.83
N TYR A 341 2.33 8.36 3.62
CA TYR A 341 1.88 9.36 4.60
C TYR A 341 0.58 10.00 4.14
N THR A 342 -0.32 10.20 5.09
CA THR A 342 -1.56 10.94 4.88
C THR A 342 -1.90 11.80 6.09
N ALA A 343 -3.00 12.56 5.99
CA ALA A 343 -3.52 13.32 7.11
C ALA A 343 -4.99 12.97 7.37
N SER A 344 -5.43 13.28 8.58
CA SER A 344 -6.81 13.19 9.03
C SER A 344 -7.21 14.46 9.76
N GLN A 345 -8.48 14.82 9.66
CA GLN A 345 -9.00 15.97 10.37
C GLN A 345 -9.41 15.60 11.78
N ALA A 346 -8.99 16.41 12.77
CA ALA A 346 -9.49 16.32 14.14
C ALA A 346 -10.84 17.03 14.27
N ASN A 347 -11.60 16.65 15.30
CA ASN A 347 -12.85 17.30 15.66
C ASN A 347 -12.65 18.79 15.99
N ARG A 348 -13.69 19.61 15.80
CA ARG A 348 -13.64 21.05 16.14
C ARG A 348 -13.37 21.30 17.64
N SER A 349 -13.82 20.40 18.51
CA SER A 349 -13.56 20.47 19.95
C SER A 349 -12.08 20.44 20.32
N ALA A 350 -11.22 19.91 19.43
CA ALA A 350 -9.77 19.82 19.63
C ALA A 350 -9.00 21.12 19.34
N LEU A 351 -9.67 22.21 18.95
CA LEU A 351 -9.01 23.48 18.59
C LEU A 351 -8.32 24.17 19.77
N GLU A 352 -8.87 24.00 20.98
CA GLU A 352 -8.37 24.62 22.22
C GLU A 352 -7.58 23.63 23.09
N ASP A 353 -7.47 22.35 22.64
CA ASP A 353 -6.76 21.33 23.39
C ASP A 353 -5.24 21.53 23.27
N ASP A 354 -4.51 21.34 24.36
CA ASP A 354 -3.04 21.34 24.35
C ASP A 354 -2.49 20.14 23.61
N ILE A 355 -3.15 18.99 23.75
CA ILE A 355 -2.81 17.72 23.16
C ILE A 355 -4.09 17.14 22.54
N ILE A 356 -3.98 16.64 21.32
CA ILE A 356 -5.08 15.97 20.63
C ILE A 356 -4.84 14.47 20.72
N GLU A 357 -5.68 13.80 21.50
CA GLU A 357 -5.65 12.36 21.68
C GLU A 357 -6.53 11.63 20.64
N ALA A 358 -6.51 10.31 20.67
CA ALA A 358 -7.20 9.46 19.70
C ALA A 358 -8.73 9.64 19.65
N ASP A 359 -9.36 10.00 20.79
CA ASP A 359 -10.80 10.26 20.92
C ASP A 359 -11.26 11.52 20.18
N LYS A 360 -10.32 12.44 19.88
CA LYS A 360 -10.55 13.68 19.15
C LYS A 360 -10.43 13.57 17.64
N ILE A 361 -10.15 12.39 17.13
CA ILE A 361 -10.05 12.17 15.69
C ILE A 361 -11.45 12.13 15.09
N ALA A 362 -11.68 12.99 14.07
CA ALA A 362 -12.99 13.11 13.46
C ALA A 362 -13.45 11.78 12.80
N GLU A 363 -14.68 11.41 13.08
CA GLU A 363 -15.49 10.40 12.40
C GLU A 363 -15.03 8.94 12.50
N SER A 364 -13.78 8.60 12.90
CA SER A 364 -13.41 7.18 13.02
C SER A 364 -12.11 6.92 13.79
N TYR A 365 -12.23 6.22 14.91
CA TYR A 365 -11.08 5.64 15.64
C TYR A 365 -10.35 4.56 14.82
N SER A 366 -11.03 3.91 13.86
CA SER A 366 -10.44 2.88 13.00
C SER A 366 -9.25 3.39 12.17
N LYS A 367 -9.20 4.71 11.84
CA LYS A 367 -8.05 5.34 11.17
C LYS A 367 -6.75 5.16 11.96
N VAL A 368 -6.82 5.31 13.30
CA VAL A 368 -5.67 5.10 14.21
C VAL A 368 -5.29 3.63 14.26
N MET A 369 -6.30 2.75 14.29
CA MET A 369 -6.06 1.30 14.39
C MET A 369 -5.24 0.76 13.23
N VAL A 370 -5.53 1.21 12.01
CA VAL A 370 -4.90 0.74 10.77
C VAL A 370 -3.49 1.27 10.59
N ALA A 371 -3.23 2.54 10.95
CA ALA A 371 -1.93 3.18 10.78
C ALA A 371 -0.83 2.58 11.66
N ASP A 372 0.41 2.65 11.22
CA ASP A 372 1.59 2.20 11.95
C ASP A 372 2.15 3.30 12.85
N PHE A 373 2.06 4.55 12.39
CA PHE A 373 2.45 5.75 13.13
C PHE A 373 1.36 6.82 13.05
N VAL A 374 0.98 7.40 14.16
CA VAL A 374 -0.02 8.47 14.24
C VAL A 374 0.49 9.57 15.16
N VAL A 375 0.53 10.77 14.64
CA VAL A 375 0.95 11.96 15.39
C VAL A 375 -0.06 13.08 15.22
N SER A 376 -0.44 13.75 16.28
CA SER A 376 -1.30 14.92 16.24
C SER A 376 -0.53 16.22 16.36
N LEU A 377 -1.06 17.26 15.74
CA LEU A 377 -0.56 18.62 15.83
C LEU A 377 -1.65 19.52 16.42
N SER A 378 -1.34 20.15 17.54
CA SER A 378 -2.18 21.17 18.20
C SER A 378 -1.51 22.54 18.15
N ARG A 379 -2.32 23.58 17.94
CA ARG A 379 -1.90 25.00 17.97
C ARG A 379 -3.06 25.85 18.45
N LYS A 380 -2.92 26.44 19.62
CA LYS A 380 -3.82 27.47 20.12
C LYS A 380 -3.62 28.80 19.35
N MET A 381 -4.46 29.78 19.63
CA MET A 381 -4.30 31.11 19.02
C MET A 381 -2.93 31.73 19.36
N THR A 382 -2.47 31.59 20.58
CA THR A 382 -1.16 32.05 21.05
C THR A 382 -0.02 31.38 20.30
N ASP A 383 -0.10 30.08 20.06
CA ASP A 383 0.89 29.31 19.28
C ASP A 383 0.94 29.78 17.80
N LYS A 384 -0.20 30.16 17.23
CA LYS A 384 -0.25 30.70 15.86
C LYS A 384 0.47 32.05 15.76
N ILE A 385 0.36 32.87 16.79
CA ILE A 385 1.04 34.18 16.86
C ILE A 385 2.54 33.99 17.07
N SER A 386 2.96 33.10 17.98
CA SER A 386 4.37 32.83 18.26
C SER A 386 5.06 31.94 17.23
N GLY A 387 4.31 31.40 16.25
CA GLY A 387 4.87 30.47 15.26
C GLY A 387 5.27 29.12 15.89
N THR A 388 4.54 28.65 16.89
CA THR A 388 4.84 27.38 17.58
C THR A 388 3.72 26.36 17.39
N GLY A 389 3.94 25.13 17.87
CA GLY A 389 2.97 24.05 17.86
C GLY A 389 3.44 22.85 18.69
N ARG A 390 2.51 21.98 19.07
CA ARG A 390 2.76 20.77 19.85
C ARG A 390 2.47 19.55 19.00
N TRP A 391 3.43 18.63 18.96
CA TRP A 391 3.31 17.35 18.26
C TRP A 391 3.21 16.24 19.28
N HIS A 392 2.09 15.52 19.29
CA HIS A 392 1.85 14.43 20.22
C HIS A 392 1.72 13.11 19.48
N VAL A 393 2.52 12.11 19.89
CA VAL A 393 2.54 10.77 19.30
C VAL A 393 1.40 9.96 19.88
N ILE A 394 0.33 9.77 19.11
CA ILE A 394 -0.85 9.01 19.52
C ILE A 394 -0.58 7.51 19.45
N LYS A 395 0.17 7.06 18.41
CA LYS A 395 0.47 5.66 18.18
C LYS A 395 1.82 5.51 17.50
N ASN A 396 2.60 4.56 17.96
CA ASN A 396 3.87 4.19 17.34
C ASN A 396 4.09 2.68 17.46
N ARG A 397 4.13 1.97 16.33
CA ARG A 397 4.42 0.53 16.29
C ARG A 397 5.90 0.20 16.44
N PHE A 398 6.77 1.20 16.31
CA PHE A 398 8.22 1.02 16.19
C PHE A 398 8.96 1.38 17.48
N GLY A 399 8.28 2.05 18.41
CA GLY A 399 8.87 2.54 19.64
C GLY A 399 7.83 3.13 20.58
N PRO A 400 8.23 4.04 21.47
CA PRO A 400 7.33 4.64 22.45
C PRO A 400 6.28 5.56 21.81
N ASP A 401 5.09 5.59 22.37
CA ASP A 401 4.01 6.54 22.11
C ASP A 401 3.77 7.46 23.33
N GLY A 402 2.75 8.33 23.25
CA GLY A 402 2.43 9.28 24.33
C GLY A 402 3.42 10.44 24.51
N LEU A 403 4.43 10.54 23.65
CA LEU A 403 5.44 11.60 23.71
C LEU A 403 4.91 12.88 23.05
N THR A 404 5.31 14.04 23.61
CA THR A 404 4.94 15.36 23.06
C THR A 404 6.19 16.17 22.78
N PHE A 405 6.25 16.79 21.60
CA PHE A 405 7.39 17.58 21.13
C PHE A 405 6.97 18.99 20.77
N PRO A 406 7.74 20.02 21.22
CA PRO A 406 7.56 21.39 20.79
C PRO A 406 8.08 21.61 19.38
N SER A 407 7.48 22.56 18.66
CA SER A 407 7.93 22.92 17.30
C SER A 407 7.94 24.43 17.07
N LYS A 408 8.79 24.86 16.12
CA LYS A 408 8.68 26.17 15.44
C LYS A 408 8.09 25.95 14.05
N MET A 409 7.15 26.81 13.65
CA MET A 409 6.39 26.67 12.42
C MET A 409 6.31 28.00 11.68
N ASN A 410 6.92 28.08 10.52
CA ASN A 410 6.78 29.22 9.62
C ASN A 410 5.86 28.87 8.46
N MET A 411 4.60 29.28 8.56
CA MET A 411 3.56 28.94 7.60
C MET A 411 3.73 29.66 6.26
N SER A 412 4.41 30.80 6.21
CA SER A 412 4.62 31.58 4.98
C SER A 412 5.57 30.90 3.99
N ILE A 413 6.53 30.12 4.53
CA ILE A 413 7.53 29.37 3.77
C ILE A 413 7.37 27.86 3.89
N SER A 414 6.22 27.40 4.38
CA SER A 414 5.90 25.98 4.54
C SER A 414 6.94 25.17 5.35
N LYS A 415 7.58 25.77 6.36
CA LYS A 415 8.65 25.15 7.15
C LYS A 415 8.16 24.80 8.57
N ILE A 416 8.49 23.58 8.98
CA ILE A 416 8.21 23.06 10.33
C ILE A 416 9.49 22.42 10.86
N ASP A 417 9.89 22.82 12.09
CA ASP A 417 11.00 22.24 12.83
C ASP A 417 10.49 21.69 14.16
N ILE A 418 10.65 20.38 14.40
CA ILE A 418 10.22 19.69 15.64
C ILE A 418 11.47 19.41 16.49
N TYR A 419 11.41 19.65 17.78
CA TYR A 419 12.56 19.54 18.67
C TYR A 419 12.30 18.59 19.85
N ALA A 420 13.33 17.94 20.34
CA ALA A 420 13.29 17.27 21.62
C ALA A 420 13.21 18.30 22.75
N GLU A 421 12.37 18.04 23.78
CA GLU A 421 12.12 19.00 24.89
C GLU A 421 13.38 19.41 25.67
N ASN A 422 14.36 18.51 25.78
CA ASN A 422 15.61 18.73 26.51
C ASN A 422 16.64 19.57 25.76
N THR A 423 16.44 19.85 24.48
CA THR A 423 17.33 20.70 23.68
C THR A 423 17.15 22.19 23.98
N VAL A 424 18.14 23.01 23.66
CA VAL A 424 18.05 24.48 23.80
C VAL A 424 16.87 25.03 22.99
N LEU A 425 16.74 24.62 21.71
CA LEU A 425 15.67 25.05 20.82
C LEU A 425 14.29 24.52 21.27
N GLY A 426 14.24 23.30 21.83
CA GLY A 426 13.03 22.74 22.42
C GLY A 426 12.55 23.52 23.66
N LYS A 427 13.46 23.88 24.53
CA LYS A 427 13.17 24.74 25.71
C LYS A 427 12.71 26.13 25.31
N GLU A 428 13.33 26.74 24.29
CA GLU A 428 12.89 28.02 23.75
C GLU A 428 11.48 27.93 23.14
N ALA A 429 11.21 26.93 22.31
CA ALA A 429 9.91 26.72 21.71
C ALA A 429 8.83 26.51 22.79
N LYS A 430 9.13 25.69 23.82
CA LYS A 430 8.24 25.47 24.96
C LYS A 430 8.04 26.76 25.82
N GLY A 431 9.07 27.56 26.00
CA GLY A 431 8.99 28.85 26.70
C GLY A 431 8.07 29.85 25.99
N LEU A 432 8.13 29.90 24.65
CA LEU A 432 7.24 30.73 23.82
C LEU A 432 5.76 30.28 23.91
N MET A 433 5.50 28.99 24.13
CA MET A 433 4.15 28.45 24.33
C MET A 433 3.55 28.79 25.71
N GLN A 434 4.39 28.97 26.72
CA GLN A 434 3.97 29.21 28.12
C GLN A 434 3.73 30.68 28.45
N ASN A 435 4.29 31.62 27.68
CA ASN A 435 4.19 33.07 27.95
C ASN A 435 3.04 33.74 27.19
N ASP A 436 1.80 33.27 27.41
CA ASP A 436 0.60 33.68 26.66
C ASP A 436 0.37 35.22 26.64
N SER A 437 0.57 35.91 27.74
CA SER A 437 0.27 37.36 27.87
C SER A 437 1.34 38.26 27.23
N GLU A 438 2.59 37.88 27.26
CA GLU A 438 3.72 38.66 26.75
C GLU A 438 3.86 38.50 25.22
N VAL A 439 3.62 37.28 24.71
CA VAL A 439 3.63 36.97 23.28
C VAL A 439 2.50 37.67 22.55
N VAL A 440 1.28 37.67 23.10
CA VAL A 440 0.14 38.41 22.51
C VAL A 440 0.42 39.91 22.51
N ARG A 441 1.03 40.47 23.55
CA ARG A 441 1.36 41.89 23.63
C ARG A 441 2.44 42.30 22.61
N LEU A 442 3.49 41.49 22.45
CA LEU A 442 4.56 41.69 21.46
C LEU A 442 4.05 41.59 20.02
N ALA A 443 3.22 40.59 19.70
CA ALA A 443 2.69 40.40 18.38
C ALA A 443 1.69 41.49 17.98
N LEU A 444 0.86 41.96 18.92
CA LEU A 444 -0.01 43.12 18.70
C LEU A 444 0.83 44.40 18.48
N SER A 445 1.89 44.61 19.26
CA SER A 445 2.80 45.72 19.10
C SER A 445 3.48 45.73 17.72
N ASN A 446 3.98 44.60 17.25
CA ASN A 446 4.63 44.47 15.94
C ASN A 446 3.62 44.69 14.78
N LYS A 447 2.41 44.12 14.86
CA LYS A 447 1.35 44.39 13.88
C LYS A 447 0.91 45.86 13.84
N PHE A 448 0.86 46.52 14.97
CA PHE A 448 0.57 47.94 15.04
C PHE A 448 1.73 48.78 14.45
N SER A 449 2.98 48.38 14.60
CA SER A 449 4.10 49.06 13.99
C SER A 449 4.12 48.88 12.44
N GLU A 450 3.88 47.65 11.94
CA GLU A 450 3.76 47.36 10.51
C GLU A 450 2.60 48.13 9.85
N LEU A 451 1.43 48.21 10.52
CA LEU A 451 0.31 49.03 10.04
C LEU A 451 0.63 50.53 9.99
N ASN A 452 1.38 51.04 10.98
CA ASN A 452 1.79 52.43 11.01
C ASN A 452 2.84 52.75 9.93
N ASP A 453 3.69 51.83 9.58
CA ASP A 453 4.69 51.98 8.48
C ASP A 453 4.03 51.84 7.10
N PHE A 454 2.91 51.11 6.98
CA PHE A 454 2.13 51.02 5.75
C PHE A 454 1.23 52.25 5.50
N LEU A 455 0.94 53.04 6.55
CA LEU A 455 0.09 54.22 6.51
C LEU A 455 0.91 55.52 6.38
N LYS A 456 2.24 55.46 6.34
CA LYS A 456 3.14 56.54 6.01
C LYS A 456 3.63 56.46 4.55
#